data_65a8c637311b7b221a611e19e3dccaaa
#
_entry.id   65a8c637311b7b221a611e19e3dccaaa
#
_cell.length_a   1.000
_cell.length_b   1.000
_cell.length_c   1.000
_cell.angle_alpha   90.00
_cell.angle_beta   90.00
_cell.angle_gamma   90.00
#
_symmetry.space_group_name_H-M   'P 1'
#
loop_
_entity.id
_entity.type
_entity.pdbx_description
1 polymer ?
#
loop_
_entity_poly.entity_id
_entity_poly.type
_entity_poly.pdbx_seq_one_letter_code
_entity_poly.pdbx_strand_id
1 'polypeptide(L)'
;MKNRNYIPTPVFDTLSDTIELYKLIYNTDSPRQKIKEWLSLCFAKSKIIIPLFATRDYEITLKYLYSYRGSEQTFSSYRRDMERLIQWSWFVKEESILKLKREYIEEFIEFCLKPYKKWIGLKTVARYKLDNGLKIPNLEWRPYEASLDKKKIKDGKVPTKEDYQFSQKALKALFATLSSFYNFCLQEEAVSANPVMLIRQKSKFLRKEPTNPIVRRLSEKEWQAVIQIAKEKAVQDKKHERTVFILSCLYGMYLRISELTASQRWIPTMGDFFKDQEGNWWFRTVGKGNKARQIAVSNDMLKALKHYRTEYLQLPPYPSFDEKVPLIGHDQNPNKPMMDERTIRRLVQDCFNKAADKLEKENPGETQNLHLATVHWLRH
;
A
#
# COMPACT_ATOMS: atom_id res chain seq x y z
N MET A 1 -33.30 17.61 -2.73
CA MET A 1 -33.28 16.43 -1.79
C MET A 1 -31.92 15.79 -1.91
N LYS A 2 -31.11 15.77 -0.84
CA LYS A 2 -29.78 15.13 -0.84
C LYS A 2 -29.93 13.68 -1.28
N ASN A 3 -29.17 13.27 -2.30
CA ASN A 3 -29.30 11.96 -2.94
C ASN A 3 -28.73 10.81 -2.05
N ARG A 4 -29.38 10.58 -0.88
CA ARG A 4 -29.01 9.54 0.11
C ARG A 4 -29.03 8.12 -0.48
N ASN A 5 -29.64 7.96 -1.65
CA ASN A 5 -29.79 6.67 -2.32
C ASN A 5 -28.66 6.39 -3.34
N TYR A 6 -27.77 7.34 -3.57
CA TYR A 6 -26.66 7.16 -4.48
C TYR A 6 -25.71 6.05 -4.01
N ILE A 7 -25.36 5.18 -4.95
CA ILE A 7 -24.37 4.11 -4.76
C ILE A 7 -23.12 4.51 -5.55
N PRO A 8 -21.98 4.70 -4.88
CA PRO A 8 -20.74 5.09 -5.54
C PRO A 8 -20.27 4.09 -6.58
N THR A 9 -19.79 4.61 -7.70
CA THR A 9 -19.24 3.85 -8.83
C THR A 9 -17.80 4.29 -9.10
N PRO A 10 -16.83 3.39 -9.30
CA PRO A 10 -15.46 3.80 -9.57
C PRO A 10 -15.36 4.57 -10.89
N VAL A 11 -14.62 5.67 -10.88
CA VAL A 11 -14.39 6.54 -12.06
C VAL A 11 -12.92 6.59 -12.47
N PHE A 12 -12.00 6.11 -11.63
CA PHE A 12 -10.59 5.94 -11.92
C PHE A 12 -10.17 4.48 -11.74
N ASP A 13 -9.31 3.99 -12.61
CA ASP A 13 -8.84 2.61 -12.60
C ASP A 13 -7.39 2.48 -12.07
N THR A 14 -6.65 1.46 -12.48
CA THR A 14 -5.25 1.26 -12.15
C THR A 14 -4.38 2.38 -12.72
N LEU A 15 -3.13 2.45 -12.28
CA LEU A 15 -2.19 3.44 -12.80
C LEU A 15 -1.99 3.27 -14.32
N SER A 16 -1.77 2.04 -14.79
CA SER A 16 -1.60 1.74 -16.23
C SER A 16 -2.81 2.17 -17.05
N ASP A 17 -4.00 1.78 -16.65
CA ASP A 17 -5.23 2.14 -17.36
C ASP A 17 -5.49 3.67 -17.34
N THR A 18 -5.15 4.32 -16.23
CA THR A 18 -5.28 5.79 -16.13
C THR A 18 -4.29 6.51 -17.03
N ILE A 19 -3.07 5.98 -17.19
CA ILE A 19 -2.09 6.52 -18.16
C ILE A 19 -2.59 6.36 -19.60
N GLU A 20 -3.12 5.20 -19.93
CA GLU A 20 -3.69 4.94 -21.26
C GLU A 20 -4.90 5.84 -21.55
N LEU A 21 -5.81 5.96 -20.59
CA LEU A 21 -6.97 6.86 -20.70
C LEU A 21 -6.54 8.33 -20.87
N TYR A 22 -5.53 8.77 -20.10
CA TYR A 22 -4.97 10.12 -20.23
C TYR A 22 -4.45 10.37 -21.64
N LYS A 23 -3.64 9.46 -22.17
CA LYS A 23 -3.11 9.54 -23.55
C LYS A 23 -4.24 9.57 -24.58
N LEU A 24 -5.23 8.67 -24.44
CA LEU A 24 -6.38 8.62 -25.33
C LEU A 24 -7.16 9.94 -25.35
N ILE A 25 -7.38 10.55 -24.18
CA ILE A 25 -8.11 11.82 -24.04
C ILE A 25 -7.34 12.97 -24.69
N TYR A 26 -6.04 13.08 -24.39
CA TYR A 26 -5.24 14.24 -24.84
C TYR A 26 -4.63 14.09 -26.24
N ASN A 27 -4.78 12.92 -26.89
CA ASN A 27 -4.44 12.74 -28.30
C ASN A 27 -5.62 13.03 -29.25
N THR A 28 -6.69 13.68 -28.76
CA THR A 28 -7.87 14.04 -29.57
C THR A 28 -8.07 15.54 -29.61
N ASP A 29 -8.75 16.05 -30.63
CA ASP A 29 -9.12 17.46 -30.75
C ASP A 29 -10.20 17.90 -29.75
N SER A 30 -10.84 16.93 -29.07
CA SER A 30 -11.97 17.19 -28.16
C SER A 30 -11.83 16.42 -26.83
N PRO A 31 -10.80 16.74 -25.99
CA PRO A 31 -10.55 16.03 -24.73
C PRO A 31 -11.77 15.95 -23.80
N ARG A 32 -12.52 17.05 -23.69
CA ARG A 32 -13.71 17.12 -22.81
C ARG A 32 -14.85 16.24 -23.29
N GLN A 33 -14.98 16.03 -24.59
CA GLN A 33 -15.99 15.12 -25.15
C GLN A 33 -15.62 13.67 -24.78
N LYS A 34 -14.36 13.29 -24.87
CA LYS A 34 -13.88 11.96 -24.43
C LYS A 34 -14.09 11.73 -22.94
N ILE A 35 -13.89 12.74 -22.11
CA ILE A 35 -14.20 12.65 -20.67
C ILE A 35 -15.69 12.44 -20.42
N LYS A 36 -16.57 13.13 -21.16
CA LYS A 36 -18.03 12.93 -21.06
C LYS A 36 -18.43 11.50 -21.44
N GLU A 37 -17.87 10.97 -22.52
CA GLU A 37 -18.08 9.58 -22.95
C GLU A 37 -17.65 8.60 -21.86
N TRP A 38 -16.45 8.77 -21.30
CA TRP A 38 -15.94 7.95 -20.21
C TRP A 38 -16.83 8.00 -18.97
N LEU A 39 -17.22 9.19 -18.52
CA LEU A 39 -18.12 9.32 -17.38
C LEU A 39 -19.49 8.69 -17.66
N SER A 40 -20.02 8.84 -18.87
CA SER A 40 -21.27 8.21 -19.29
C SER A 40 -21.20 6.69 -19.21
N LEU A 41 -20.07 6.08 -19.60
CA LEU A 41 -19.81 4.64 -19.43
C LEU A 41 -19.75 4.24 -17.96
N CYS A 42 -19.03 5.02 -17.12
CA CYS A 42 -18.92 4.74 -15.69
C CYS A 42 -20.28 4.74 -14.98
N PHE A 43 -21.20 5.61 -15.40
CA PHE A 43 -22.50 5.77 -14.77
C PHE A 43 -23.68 5.14 -15.53
N ALA A 44 -23.43 4.45 -16.65
CA ALA A 44 -24.47 3.90 -17.51
C ALA A 44 -25.50 3.02 -16.77
N LYS A 45 -25.04 2.21 -15.80
CA LYS A 45 -25.90 1.29 -15.02
C LYS A 45 -26.56 1.96 -13.80
N SER A 46 -26.21 3.20 -13.46
CA SER A 46 -26.63 3.85 -12.20
C SER A 46 -27.87 4.74 -12.30
N LYS A 47 -28.39 4.99 -13.49
CA LYS A 47 -29.53 5.91 -13.77
C LYS A 47 -29.38 7.31 -13.14
N ILE A 48 -28.15 7.83 -13.06
CA ILE A 48 -27.82 9.08 -12.39
C ILE A 48 -27.51 10.13 -13.44
N ILE A 49 -27.98 11.35 -13.18
CA ILE A 49 -27.63 12.53 -13.99
C ILE A 49 -26.26 13.03 -13.52
N ILE A 50 -25.29 13.00 -14.42
CA ILE A 50 -23.94 13.50 -14.18
C ILE A 50 -24.00 15.04 -14.21
N PRO A 51 -23.51 15.75 -13.17
CA PRO A 51 -23.52 17.20 -13.16
C PRO A 51 -22.70 17.79 -14.31
N LEU A 52 -23.11 18.92 -14.86
CA LEU A 52 -22.40 19.57 -15.98
C LEU A 52 -20.94 19.92 -15.64
N PHE A 53 -20.65 20.27 -14.39
CA PHE A 53 -19.30 20.58 -13.93
C PHE A 53 -18.41 19.34 -13.75
N ALA A 54 -18.98 18.12 -13.73
CA ALA A 54 -18.23 16.90 -13.50
C ALA A 54 -17.11 16.66 -14.51
N THR A 55 -17.31 17.08 -15.77
CA THR A 55 -16.30 16.96 -16.83
C THR A 55 -15.02 17.74 -16.48
N ARG A 56 -15.18 19.00 -16.02
CA ARG A 56 -14.02 19.83 -15.63
C ARG A 56 -13.35 19.33 -14.36
N ASP A 57 -14.14 18.92 -13.39
CA ASP A 57 -13.65 18.35 -12.14
C ASP A 57 -12.86 17.06 -12.40
N TYR A 58 -13.36 16.21 -13.29
CA TYR A 58 -12.66 14.99 -13.69
C TYR A 58 -11.36 15.31 -14.44
N GLU A 59 -11.40 16.24 -15.38
CA GLU A 59 -10.24 16.67 -16.16
C GLU A 59 -9.07 17.08 -15.26
N ILE A 60 -9.32 18.01 -14.32
CA ILE A 60 -8.27 18.50 -13.41
C ILE A 60 -7.76 17.41 -12.47
N THR A 61 -8.65 16.53 -12.01
CA THR A 61 -8.27 15.42 -11.15
C THR A 61 -7.45 14.37 -11.90
N LEU A 62 -7.80 14.10 -13.16
CA LEU A 62 -7.03 13.20 -14.02
C LEU A 62 -5.61 13.72 -14.25
N LYS A 63 -5.44 15.02 -14.53
CA LYS A 63 -4.13 15.67 -14.65
C LYS A 63 -3.31 15.54 -13.35
N TYR A 64 -3.94 15.83 -12.22
CA TYR A 64 -3.33 15.68 -10.91
C TYR A 64 -2.86 14.24 -10.66
N LEU A 65 -3.71 13.25 -10.87
CA LEU A 65 -3.35 11.85 -10.68
C LEU A 65 -2.25 11.40 -11.66
N TYR A 66 -2.29 11.85 -12.90
CA TYR A 66 -1.27 11.57 -13.89
C TYR A 66 0.11 12.13 -13.51
N SER A 67 0.17 13.24 -12.77
CA SER A 67 1.46 13.77 -12.28
C SER A 67 2.18 12.81 -11.33
N TYR A 68 1.45 11.87 -10.70
CA TYR A 68 2.00 10.83 -9.81
C TYR A 68 2.25 9.49 -10.50
N ARG A 69 2.30 9.43 -11.84
CA ARG A 69 2.55 8.20 -12.62
C ARG A 69 3.86 7.50 -12.32
N GLY A 70 4.79 8.18 -11.68
CA GLY A 70 6.07 7.61 -11.22
C GLY A 70 5.98 6.78 -9.94
N SER A 71 4.83 6.73 -9.24
CA SER A 71 4.67 6.01 -7.97
C SER A 71 3.29 5.39 -7.83
N GLU A 72 3.17 4.10 -8.13
CA GLU A 72 1.90 3.38 -8.07
C GLU A 72 1.22 3.46 -6.70
N GLN A 73 2.01 3.38 -5.61
CA GLN A 73 1.47 3.46 -4.25
C GLN A 73 0.90 4.84 -3.93
N THR A 74 1.60 5.92 -4.33
CA THR A 74 1.15 7.29 -4.16
C THR A 74 -0.09 7.54 -5.00
N PHE A 75 -0.06 7.15 -6.28
CA PHE A 75 -1.20 7.21 -7.19
C PHE A 75 -2.43 6.52 -6.59
N SER A 76 -2.29 5.27 -6.14
CA SER A 76 -3.41 4.49 -5.60
C SER A 76 -4.01 5.12 -4.34
N SER A 77 -3.19 5.71 -3.47
CA SER A 77 -3.66 6.43 -2.29
C SER A 77 -4.40 7.71 -2.66
N TYR A 78 -3.84 8.53 -3.55
CA TYR A 78 -4.41 9.79 -4.00
C TYR A 78 -5.68 9.58 -4.81
N ARG A 79 -5.69 8.60 -5.72
CA ARG A 79 -6.89 8.19 -6.46
C ARG A 79 -8.05 7.88 -5.52
N ARG A 80 -7.82 7.08 -4.49
CA ARG A 80 -8.85 6.71 -3.50
C ARG A 80 -9.45 7.93 -2.81
N ASP A 81 -8.60 8.86 -2.38
CA ASP A 81 -9.04 10.03 -1.64
C ASP A 81 -9.73 11.05 -2.55
N MET A 82 -9.20 11.26 -3.76
CA MET A 82 -9.82 12.13 -4.77
C MET A 82 -11.16 11.59 -5.25
N GLU A 83 -11.29 10.29 -5.42
CA GLU A 83 -12.55 9.67 -5.82
C GLU A 83 -13.65 9.80 -4.76
N ARG A 84 -13.28 9.76 -3.48
CA ARG A 84 -14.19 10.06 -2.37
C ARG A 84 -14.67 11.52 -2.42
N LEU A 85 -13.75 12.46 -2.64
CA LEU A 85 -14.07 13.88 -2.74
C LEU A 85 -14.99 14.15 -3.92
N ILE A 86 -14.64 13.70 -5.12
CA ILE A 86 -15.40 13.91 -6.34
C ILE A 86 -16.82 13.40 -6.19
N GLN A 87 -17.00 12.15 -5.78
CA GLN A 87 -18.32 11.56 -5.70
C GLN A 87 -19.18 12.19 -4.61
N TRP A 88 -18.59 12.56 -3.47
CA TRP A 88 -19.29 13.31 -2.44
C TRP A 88 -19.69 14.68 -2.93
N SER A 89 -18.79 15.41 -3.61
CA SER A 89 -19.06 16.73 -4.13
C SER A 89 -20.18 16.70 -5.18
N TRP A 90 -20.14 15.76 -6.12
CA TRP A 90 -21.10 15.67 -7.20
C TRP A 90 -22.50 15.22 -6.76
N PHE A 91 -22.60 14.26 -5.85
CA PHE A 91 -23.85 13.55 -5.56
C PHE A 91 -24.40 13.74 -4.14
N VAL A 92 -23.64 14.36 -3.26
CA VAL A 92 -24.07 14.68 -1.89
C VAL A 92 -24.12 16.19 -1.67
N LYS A 93 -23.07 16.90 -2.08
CA LYS A 93 -22.99 18.36 -1.96
C LYS A 93 -23.63 19.08 -3.14
N GLU A 94 -23.63 18.46 -4.31
CA GLU A 94 -24.12 18.98 -5.60
C GLU A 94 -23.36 20.25 -6.02
N GLU A 95 -22.04 20.25 -5.81
CA GLU A 95 -21.14 21.36 -6.13
C GLU A 95 -19.85 20.85 -6.80
N SER A 96 -19.22 21.69 -7.62
CA SER A 96 -17.90 21.42 -8.20
C SER A 96 -16.81 21.38 -7.13
N ILE A 97 -15.86 20.44 -7.24
CA ILE A 97 -14.69 20.39 -6.35
C ILE A 97 -13.85 21.67 -6.43
N LEU A 98 -13.90 22.40 -7.53
CA LEU A 98 -13.18 23.66 -7.72
C LEU A 98 -13.85 24.85 -7.01
N LYS A 99 -15.09 24.69 -6.55
CA LYS A 99 -15.85 25.71 -5.82
C LYS A 99 -16.00 25.41 -4.33
N LEU A 100 -15.40 24.29 -3.85
CA LEU A 100 -15.50 23.94 -2.44
C LEU A 100 -14.75 24.95 -1.57
N LYS A 101 -15.48 25.53 -0.63
CA LYS A 101 -14.94 26.41 0.40
C LYS A 101 -14.52 25.59 1.62
N ARG A 102 -13.88 26.25 2.59
CA ARG A 102 -13.42 25.63 3.85
C ARG A 102 -14.54 24.84 4.54
N GLU A 103 -15.73 25.44 4.68
CA GLU A 103 -16.87 24.81 5.37
C GLU A 103 -17.28 23.51 4.68
N TYR A 104 -17.25 23.48 3.35
CA TYR A 104 -17.58 22.28 2.57
C TYR A 104 -16.53 21.18 2.71
N ILE A 105 -15.26 21.54 2.84
CA ILE A 105 -14.21 20.55 3.14
C ILE A 105 -14.39 19.99 4.56
N GLU A 106 -14.80 20.81 5.54
CA GLU A 106 -15.14 20.33 6.89
C GLU A 106 -16.33 19.36 6.86
N GLU A 107 -17.40 19.69 6.12
CA GLU A 107 -18.54 18.76 5.88
C GLU A 107 -18.09 17.44 5.21
N PHE A 108 -17.18 17.52 4.24
CA PHE A 108 -16.64 16.32 3.60
C PHE A 108 -15.86 15.44 4.59
N ILE A 109 -15.06 16.06 5.46
CA ILE A 109 -14.34 15.32 6.50
C ILE A 109 -15.32 14.65 7.47
N GLU A 110 -16.36 15.36 7.92
CA GLU A 110 -17.41 14.79 8.76
C GLU A 110 -18.11 13.62 8.05
N PHE A 111 -18.37 13.76 6.75
CA PHE A 111 -18.89 12.67 5.94
C PHE A 111 -17.92 11.47 5.87
N CYS A 112 -16.61 11.68 5.72
CA CYS A 112 -15.63 10.60 5.75
C CYS A 112 -15.60 9.86 7.09
N LEU A 113 -15.83 10.56 8.19
CA LEU A 113 -15.92 9.95 9.52
C LEU A 113 -17.20 9.10 9.68
N LYS A 114 -18.31 9.51 9.07
CA LYS A 114 -19.60 8.82 9.14
C LYS A 114 -20.33 8.82 7.79
N PRO A 115 -19.82 8.06 6.79
CA PRO A 115 -20.44 8.01 5.47
C PRO A 115 -21.78 7.29 5.50
N TYR A 116 -22.58 7.48 4.45
CA TYR A 116 -23.82 6.73 4.30
C TYR A 116 -23.55 5.23 4.23
N LYS A 117 -24.38 4.38 4.86
CA LYS A 117 -24.22 2.92 4.86
C LYS A 117 -24.05 2.29 3.46
N LYS A 118 -24.63 2.90 2.41
CA LYS A 118 -24.50 2.46 1.02
C LYS A 118 -23.10 2.70 0.43
N TRP A 119 -22.30 3.55 1.06
CA TRP A 119 -20.92 3.87 0.66
C TRP A 119 -19.89 2.95 1.32
N ILE A 120 -20.32 2.09 2.25
CA ILE A 120 -19.46 1.20 3.03
C ILE A 120 -19.56 -0.21 2.46
N GLY A 121 -18.41 -0.77 2.04
CA GLY A 121 -18.23 -2.18 1.67
C GLY A 121 -17.81 -3.02 2.87
N LEU A 122 -18.13 -4.31 2.83
CA LEU A 122 -17.75 -5.29 3.86
C LEU A 122 -16.55 -6.14 3.42
N LYS A 123 -16.14 -6.02 2.17
CA LYS A 123 -15.00 -6.72 1.57
C LYS A 123 -14.33 -5.84 0.53
N THR A 124 -13.04 -6.00 0.37
CA THR A 124 -12.29 -5.40 -0.73
C THR A 124 -12.64 -6.12 -2.03
N VAL A 125 -13.13 -5.39 -3.02
CA VAL A 125 -13.44 -5.93 -4.36
C VAL A 125 -12.70 -5.15 -5.44
N ALA A 126 -12.52 -5.77 -6.61
CA ALA A 126 -11.99 -5.08 -7.79
C ALA A 126 -12.89 -3.90 -8.18
N ARG A 127 -12.27 -2.78 -8.59
CA ARG A 127 -12.99 -1.56 -9.02
C ARG A 127 -13.77 -1.78 -10.31
N TYR A 128 -13.19 -2.52 -11.22
CA TYR A 128 -13.75 -2.87 -12.51
C TYR A 128 -13.77 -4.38 -12.67
N LYS A 129 -14.67 -4.87 -13.51
CA LYS A 129 -14.74 -6.27 -13.90
C LYS A 129 -14.90 -6.38 -15.41
N LEU A 130 -14.54 -7.51 -15.97
CA LEU A 130 -14.79 -7.81 -17.37
C LEU A 130 -16.25 -8.35 -17.53
N ASP A 131 -16.97 -7.80 -18.48
CA ASP A 131 -18.29 -8.23 -18.89
C ASP A 131 -18.28 -8.30 -20.43
N ASN A 132 -18.38 -9.51 -20.97
CA ASN A 132 -18.26 -9.77 -22.43
C ASN A 132 -17.00 -9.13 -23.07
N GLY A 133 -15.87 -9.20 -22.39
CA GLY A 133 -14.61 -8.60 -22.87
C GLY A 133 -14.49 -7.10 -22.67
N LEU A 134 -15.53 -6.42 -22.22
CA LEU A 134 -15.53 -4.99 -21.91
C LEU A 134 -15.27 -4.76 -20.41
N LYS A 135 -14.43 -3.81 -20.12
CA LYS A 135 -14.13 -3.41 -18.75
C LYS A 135 -15.20 -2.44 -18.25
N ILE A 136 -16.00 -2.89 -17.28
CA ILE A 136 -17.11 -2.12 -16.71
C ILE A 136 -16.92 -1.91 -15.20
N PRO A 137 -17.46 -0.82 -14.64
CA PRO A 137 -17.43 -0.56 -13.19
C PRO A 137 -18.08 -1.71 -12.40
N ASN A 138 -17.42 -2.13 -11.32
CA ASN A 138 -17.96 -3.13 -10.42
C ASN A 138 -18.95 -2.48 -9.44
N LEU A 139 -20.22 -2.79 -9.57
CA LEU A 139 -21.29 -2.23 -8.75
C LEU A 139 -21.23 -2.65 -7.26
N GLU A 140 -20.43 -3.65 -6.90
CA GLU A 140 -20.15 -4.02 -5.51
C GLU A 140 -19.08 -3.15 -4.85
N TRP A 141 -18.29 -2.45 -5.66
CA TRP A 141 -17.22 -1.61 -5.12
C TRP A 141 -17.77 -0.45 -4.28
N ARG A 142 -17.05 -0.13 -3.21
CA ARG A 142 -17.37 0.99 -2.31
C ARG A 142 -16.10 1.76 -1.97
N PRO A 143 -16.18 3.10 -1.81
CA PRO A 143 -15.03 3.94 -1.50
C PRO A 143 -14.57 3.83 -0.04
N TYR A 144 -15.42 3.29 0.85
CA TYR A 144 -15.12 3.02 2.24
C TYR A 144 -15.29 1.54 2.53
N GLU A 145 -14.46 0.99 3.41
CA GLU A 145 -14.52 -0.42 3.79
C GLU A 145 -14.55 -0.55 5.31
N ALA A 146 -15.48 -1.34 5.82
CA ALA A 146 -15.49 -1.76 7.21
C ALA A 146 -14.49 -2.90 7.37
N SER A 147 -13.66 -2.83 8.40
CA SER A 147 -12.68 -3.86 8.73
C SER A 147 -12.66 -4.12 10.23
N LEU A 148 -12.42 -5.37 10.60
CA LEU A 148 -12.23 -5.79 11.98
C LEU A 148 -10.74 -5.96 12.28
N ASP A 149 -10.39 -5.82 13.54
CA ASP A 149 -9.07 -6.18 14.03
C ASP A 149 -8.78 -7.66 13.79
N LYS A 150 -7.52 -8.01 13.55
CA LYS A 150 -7.07 -9.38 13.27
C LYS A 150 -7.58 -10.39 14.33
N LYS A 151 -7.64 -9.98 15.60
CA LYS A 151 -8.16 -10.82 16.70
C LYS A 151 -9.61 -11.20 16.47
N LYS A 152 -10.48 -10.23 16.18
CA LYS A 152 -11.90 -10.45 15.92
C LYS A 152 -12.15 -11.33 14.70
N ILE A 153 -11.32 -11.17 13.65
CA ILE A 153 -11.38 -12.04 12.45
C ILE A 153 -10.96 -13.48 12.79
N LYS A 154 -9.92 -13.66 13.62
CA LYS A 154 -9.48 -14.99 14.09
C LYS A 154 -10.59 -15.67 14.93
N ASP A 155 -11.37 -14.89 15.67
CA ASP A 155 -12.54 -15.34 16.45
C ASP A 155 -13.78 -15.60 15.57
N GLY A 156 -13.65 -15.60 14.24
CA GLY A 156 -14.74 -15.90 13.29
C GLY A 156 -15.77 -14.78 13.10
N LYS A 157 -15.52 -13.56 13.59
CA LYS A 157 -16.43 -12.42 13.40
C LYS A 157 -16.34 -11.88 11.97
N VAL A 158 -17.50 -11.59 11.39
CA VAL A 158 -17.63 -10.97 10.06
C VAL A 158 -17.87 -9.47 10.24
N PRO A 159 -17.21 -8.59 9.46
CA PRO A 159 -17.41 -7.16 9.59
C PRO A 159 -18.83 -6.74 9.21
N THR A 160 -19.36 -5.79 9.94
CA THR A 160 -20.62 -5.10 9.66
C THR A 160 -20.35 -3.65 9.27
N LYS A 161 -21.34 -2.94 8.74
CA LYS A 161 -21.16 -1.51 8.36
C LYS A 161 -20.96 -0.61 9.58
N GLU A 162 -21.36 -1.05 10.73
CA GLU A 162 -21.18 -0.40 12.03
C GLU A 162 -19.72 -0.45 12.51
N ASP A 163 -18.95 -1.44 12.04
CA ASP A 163 -17.53 -1.58 12.36
C ASP A 163 -16.65 -0.61 11.54
N TYR A 164 -17.24 0.20 10.67
CA TYR A 164 -16.49 1.19 9.91
C TYR A 164 -15.85 2.24 10.83
N GLN A 165 -14.55 2.43 10.65
CA GLN A 165 -13.77 3.45 11.35
C GLN A 165 -12.81 4.17 10.41
N PHE A 166 -12.78 5.48 10.49
CA PHE A 166 -11.82 6.30 9.77
C PHE A 166 -10.71 6.73 10.73
N SER A 167 -9.57 6.05 10.67
CA SER A 167 -8.48 6.25 11.62
C SER A 167 -7.84 7.64 11.51
N GLN A 168 -7.23 8.12 12.61
CA GLN A 168 -6.48 9.38 12.61
C GLN A 168 -5.35 9.38 11.57
N LYS A 169 -4.73 8.22 11.31
CA LYS A 169 -3.72 8.06 10.26
C LYS A 169 -4.33 8.25 8.86
N ALA A 170 -5.50 7.68 8.61
CA ALA A 170 -6.21 7.85 7.34
C ALA A 170 -6.65 9.31 7.14
N LEU A 171 -7.09 9.97 8.22
CA LEU A 171 -7.47 11.38 8.20
C LEU A 171 -6.27 12.29 7.90
N LYS A 172 -5.11 12.05 8.51
CA LYS A 172 -3.88 12.79 8.18
C LYS A 172 -3.46 12.60 6.72
N ALA A 173 -3.59 11.38 6.19
CA ALA A 173 -3.31 11.09 4.78
C ALA A 173 -4.29 11.82 3.85
N LEU A 174 -5.60 11.81 4.16
CA LEU A 174 -6.62 12.54 3.42
C LEU A 174 -6.30 14.04 3.36
N PHE A 175 -5.99 14.68 4.49
CA PHE A 175 -5.59 16.09 4.53
C PHE A 175 -4.36 16.37 3.65
N ALA A 176 -3.38 15.47 3.65
CA ALA A 176 -2.19 15.61 2.80
C ALA A 176 -2.55 15.54 1.31
N THR A 177 -3.40 14.57 0.91
CA THR A 177 -3.87 14.42 -0.46
C THR A 177 -4.66 15.64 -0.91
N LEU A 178 -5.63 16.09 -0.12
CA LEU A 178 -6.47 17.25 -0.46
C LEU A 178 -5.65 18.54 -0.55
N SER A 179 -4.73 18.75 0.41
CA SER A 179 -3.85 19.92 0.39
C SER A 179 -2.94 19.92 -0.84
N SER A 180 -2.40 18.76 -1.23
CA SER A 180 -1.60 18.59 -2.44
C SER A 180 -2.42 18.84 -3.71
N PHE A 181 -3.66 18.35 -3.76
CA PHE A 181 -4.57 18.56 -4.89
C PHE A 181 -4.89 20.04 -5.08
N TYR A 182 -5.28 20.75 -4.02
CA TYR A 182 -5.61 22.18 -4.14
C TYR A 182 -4.39 23.06 -4.40
N ASN A 183 -3.18 22.66 -3.95
CA ASN A 183 -1.94 23.33 -4.38
C ASN A 183 -1.68 23.11 -5.88
N PHE A 184 -1.94 21.92 -6.41
CA PHE A 184 -1.89 21.66 -7.84
C PHE A 184 -2.92 22.52 -8.60
N CYS A 185 -4.16 22.60 -8.10
CA CYS A 185 -5.19 23.45 -8.70
C CYS A 185 -4.83 24.94 -8.69
N LEU A 186 -4.11 25.42 -7.67
CA LEU A 186 -3.56 26.80 -7.64
C LEU A 186 -2.51 27.01 -8.75
N GLN A 187 -1.61 26.05 -8.96
CA GLN A 187 -0.59 26.11 -10.02
C GLN A 187 -1.20 26.05 -11.43
N GLU A 188 -2.32 25.32 -11.59
CA GLU A 188 -3.10 25.26 -12.84
C GLU A 188 -4.12 26.42 -12.97
N GLU A 189 -4.08 27.41 -12.07
CA GLU A 189 -5.00 28.56 -12.05
C GLU A 189 -6.50 28.18 -12.02
N ALA A 190 -6.81 26.97 -11.56
CA ALA A 190 -8.16 26.45 -11.49
C ALA A 190 -8.93 26.93 -10.25
N VAL A 191 -8.23 27.34 -9.21
CA VAL A 191 -8.77 27.92 -7.97
C VAL A 191 -7.88 29.07 -7.49
N SER A 192 -8.45 30.01 -6.71
CA SER A 192 -7.73 31.17 -6.18
C SER A 192 -7.12 30.95 -4.78
N ALA A 193 -7.54 29.90 -4.08
CA ALA A 193 -7.06 29.60 -2.73
C ALA A 193 -7.13 28.08 -2.44
N ASN A 194 -6.30 27.62 -1.49
CA ASN A 194 -6.38 26.26 -0.99
C ASN A 194 -7.29 26.20 0.26
N PRO A 195 -8.51 25.64 0.17
CA PRO A 195 -9.46 25.63 1.28
C PRO A 195 -9.06 24.73 2.44
N VAL A 196 -8.03 23.87 2.25
CA VAL A 196 -7.61 22.86 3.21
C VAL A 196 -6.57 23.38 4.20
N MET A 197 -5.79 24.39 3.82
CA MET A 197 -4.63 24.85 4.61
C MET A 197 -5.01 25.28 6.02
N LEU A 198 -6.03 26.12 6.18
CA LEU A 198 -6.47 26.64 7.48
C LEU A 198 -7.09 25.55 8.35
N ILE A 199 -7.78 24.59 7.75
CA ILE A 199 -8.37 23.46 8.47
C ILE A 199 -7.27 22.57 9.07
N ARG A 200 -6.21 22.29 8.30
CA ARG A 200 -5.10 21.45 8.74
C ARG A 200 -4.35 22.02 9.95
N GLN A 201 -4.17 23.35 9.98
CA GLN A 201 -3.43 24.03 11.06
C GLN A 201 -4.20 24.06 12.39
N LYS A 202 -5.53 24.23 12.35
CA LYS A 202 -6.39 24.42 13.52
C LYS A 202 -7.47 23.35 13.64
N SER A 203 -7.19 22.14 13.20
CA SER A 203 -8.21 21.12 13.03
C SER A 203 -8.71 20.55 14.35
N LYS A 204 -10.02 20.67 14.59
CA LYS A 204 -10.77 19.90 15.60
C LYS A 204 -10.78 18.39 15.32
N PHE A 205 -10.46 18.00 14.07
CA PHE A 205 -10.50 16.60 13.62
C PHE A 205 -9.19 15.85 13.87
N LEU A 206 -8.04 16.54 13.90
CA LEU A 206 -6.74 15.94 14.12
C LEU A 206 -6.40 15.94 15.62
N ARG A 207 -6.70 14.85 16.27
CA ARG A 207 -6.31 14.67 17.68
C ARG A 207 -4.87 14.21 17.78
N LYS A 208 -4.11 14.81 18.70
CA LYS A 208 -2.86 14.23 19.20
C LYS A 208 -3.26 13.14 20.19
N GLU A 209 -3.34 11.90 19.72
CA GLU A 209 -3.47 10.79 20.67
C GLU A 209 -2.18 10.71 21.48
N PRO A 210 -2.27 10.61 22.81
CA PRO A 210 -1.11 10.27 23.63
C PRO A 210 -0.69 8.86 23.20
N THR A 211 0.30 8.79 22.34
CA THR A 211 0.89 7.52 21.94
C THR A 211 1.84 7.09 23.04
N ASN A 212 1.44 6.11 23.84
CA ASN A 212 2.46 5.27 24.47
C ASN A 212 3.27 4.67 23.31
N PRO A 213 4.55 4.99 23.19
CA PRO A 213 5.36 4.50 22.08
C PRO A 213 5.46 2.98 22.22
N ILE A 214 4.66 2.25 21.46
CA ILE A 214 4.87 0.82 21.29
C ILE A 214 6.26 0.69 20.67
N VAL A 215 7.18 0.09 21.40
CA VAL A 215 8.53 -0.20 20.91
C VAL A 215 8.37 -1.23 19.78
N ARG A 216 8.48 -0.77 18.54
CA ARG A 216 8.27 -1.59 17.33
C ARG A 216 9.52 -2.33 16.91
N ARG A 217 10.09 -3.10 17.82
CA ARG A 217 11.24 -3.97 17.60
C ARG A 217 11.02 -5.30 18.30
N LEU A 218 11.70 -6.32 17.84
CA LEU A 218 11.77 -7.60 18.56
C LEU A 218 12.83 -7.50 19.65
N SER A 219 12.57 -8.11 20.81
CA SER A 219 13.61 -8.45 21.77
C SER A 219 14.49 -9.57 21.22
N GLU A 220 15.68 -9.75 21.79
CA GLU A 220 16.56 -10.85 21.39
C GLU A 220 15.88 -12.22 21.57
N LYS A 221 15.16 -12.43 22.67
CA LYS A 221 14.38 -13.64 22.94
C LYS A 221 13.34 -13.91 21.87
N GLU A 222 12.56 -12.89 21.46
CA GLU A 222 11.57 -13.00 20.40
C GLU A 222 12.23 -13.28 19.04
N TRP A 223 13.33 -12.61 18.73
CA TRP A 223 14.09 -12.90 17.50
C TRP A 223 14.60 -14.33 17.45
N GLN A 224 15.21 -14.84 18.53
CA GLN A 224 15.69 -16.21 18.60
C GLN A 224 14.55 -17.21 18.43
N ALA A 225 13.39 -16.97 19.03
CA ALA A 225 12.22 -17.82 18.84
C ALA A 225 11.74 -17.81 17.37
N VAL A 226 11.68 -16.64 16.73
CA VAL A 226 11.25 -16.50 15.32
C VAL A 226 12.18 -17.22 14.36
N ILE A 227 13.50 -17.02 14.49
CA ILE A 227 14.48 -17.66 13.61
C ILE A 227 14.54 -19.17 13.84
N GLN A 228 14.34 -19.64 15.08
CA GLN A 228 14.26 -21.05 15.42
C GLN A 228 13.06 -21.72 14.76
N ILE A 229 11.87 -21.12 14.80
CA ILE A 229 10.68 -21.61 14.07
C ILE A 229 10.94 -21.73 12.57
N ALA A 230 11.64 -20.75 11.97
CA ALA A 230 11.97 -20.82 10.54
C ALA A 230 12.92 -21.99 10.23
N LYS A 231 13.91 -22.23 11.08
CA LYS A 231 14.85 -23.38 10.96
C LYS A 231 14.12 -24.71 11.12
N GLU A 232 13.25 -24.85 12.12
CA GLU A 232 12.43 -26.05 12.33
C GLU A 232 11.58 -26.37 11.09
N LYS A 233 11.02 -25.34 10.45
CA LYS A 233 10.29 -25.50 9.18
C LYS A 233 11.20 -25.89 8.02
N ALA A 234 12.43 -25.40 7.96
CA ALA A 234 13.40 -25.75 6.93
C ALA A 234 13.86 -27.20 7.04
N VAL A 235 13.96 -27.75 8.26
CA VAL A 235 14.21 -29.17 8.48
C VAL A 235 13.07 -30.04 7.95
N GLN A 236 11.81 -29.59 8.11
CA GLN A 236 10.63 -30.34 7.63
C GLN A 236 10.45 -30.22 6.10
N ASP A 237 10.76 -29.07 5.55
CA ASP A 237 10.61 -28.79 4.12
C ASP A 237 11.68 -27.77 3.68
N LYS A 238 12.62 -28.24 2.87
CA LYS A 238 13.81 -27.51 2.41
C LYS A 238 13.49 -26.15 1.74
N LYS A 239 12.27 -25.96 1.19
CA LYS A 239 11.85 -24.66 0.65
C LYS A 239 11.85 -23.54 1.69
N HIS A 240 11.77 -23.86 2.99
CA HIS A 240 11.82 -22.91 4.08
C HIS A 240 13.23 -22.41 4.42
N GLU A 241 14.30 -22.95 3.83
CA GLU A 241 15.64 -22.34 3.86
C GLU A 241 15.59 -20.91 3.31
N ARG A 242 14.77 -20.68 2.29
CA ARG A 242 14.48 -19.35 1.79
C ARG A 242 13.83 -18.45 2.85
N THR A 243 12.96 -18.99 3.71
CA THR A 243 12.35 -18.22 4.81
C THR A 243 13.38 -17.83 5.86
N VAL A 244 14.29 -18.72 6.20
CA VAL A 244 15.43 -18.43 7.10
C VAL A 244 16.29 -17.31 6.53
N PHE A 245 16.63 -17.37 5.24
CA PHE A 245 17.43 -16.36 4.59
C PHE A 245 16.72 -15.00 4.48
N ILE A 246 15.41 -14.96 4.16
CA ILE A 246 14.59 -13.75 4.17
C ILE A 246 14.61 -13.08 5.54
N LEU A 247 14.40 -13.83 6.62
CA LEU A 247 14.44 -13.31 7.99
C LEU A 247 15.82 -12.76 8.34
N SER A 248 16.89 -13.48 7.95
CA SER A 248 18.28 -13.05 8.17
C SER A 248 18.59 -11.75 7.43
N CYS A 249 18.13 -11.59 6.18
CA CYS A 249 18.28 -10.34 5.41
C CYS A 249 17.53 -9.17 6.05
N LEU A 250 16.29 -9.39 6.50
CA LEU A 250 15.46 -8.35 7.10
C LEU A 250 16.04 -7.87 8.44
N TYR A 251 16.49 -8.81 9.28
CA TYR A 251 17.04 -8.52 10.61
C TYR A 251 18.51 -8.12 10.56
N GLY A 252 19.35 -8.87 9.87
CA GLY A 252 20.82 -8.67 9.88
C GLY A 252 21.30 -7.53 8.98
N MET A 253 20.52 -7.14 7.95
CA MET A 253 20.85 -6.01 7.06
C MET A 253 19.83 -4.87 7.14
N TYR A 254 18.82 -4.95 7.99
CA TYR A 254 17.77 -3.93 8.13
C TYR A 254 17.11 -3.54 6.80
N LEU A 255 16.92 -4.52 5.91
CA LEU A 255 16.32 -4.29 4.60
C LEU A 255 14.83 -3.99 4.70
N ARG A 256 14.34 -3.13 3.81
CA ARG A 256 12.89 -3.03 3.55
C ARG A 256 12.45 -4.23 2.74
N ILE A 257 11.21 -4.65 2.92
CA ILE A 257 10.66 -5.75 2.13
C ILE A 257 10.77 -5.49 0.62
N SER A 258 10.59 -4.25 0.18
CA SER A 258 10.77 -3.84 -1.22
C SER A 258 12.21 -3.83 -1.71
N GLU A 259 13.19 -3.98 -0.82
CA GLU A 259 14.61 -4.12 -1.15
C GLU A 259 15.00 -5.59 -1.32
N LEU A 260 14.12 -6.53 -0.90
CA LEU A 260 14.25 -7.97 -1.13
C LEU A 260 13.52 -8.45 -2.39
N THR A 261 12.50 -7.70 -2.83
CA THR A 261 11.66 -8.09 -3.96
C THR A 261 12.06 -7.37 -5.24
N ALA A 262 11.96 -8.08 -6.35
CA ALA A 262 12.16 -7.49 -7.67
C ALA A 262 11.01 -6.53 -8.03
N SER A 263 11.34 -5.45 -8.71
CA SER A 263 10.41 -4.47 -9.27
C SER A 263 10.91 -4.02 -10.64
N GLN A 264 10.12 -3.25 -11.35
CA GLN A 264 10.56 -2.63 -12.62
C GLN A 264 11.80 -1.72 -12.45
N ARG A 265 12.07 -1.24 -11.22
CA ARG A 265 13.17 -0.31 -10.93
C ARG A 265 14.42 -0.99 -10.43
N TRP A 266 14.27 -2.13 -9.78
CA TRP A 266 15.35 -2.80 -9.09
C TRP A 266 15.10 -4.29 -9.00
N ILE A 267 16.10 -5.09 -9.36
CA ILE A 267 16.11 -6.53 -9.21
C ILE A 267 17.32 -6.88 -8.33
N PRO A 268 17.10 -7.18 -7.04
CA PRO A 268 18.19 -7.58 -6.15
C PRO A 268 18.74 -8.94 -6.55
N THR A 269 20.06 -9.03 -6.63
CA THR A 269 20.77 -10.24 -7.03
C THR A 269 21.83 -10.64 -6.00
N MET A 270 22.37 -11.86 -6.11
CA MET A 270 23.49 -12.31 -5.30
C MET A 270 24.76 -11.50 -5.58
N GLY A 271 24.95 -10.99 -6.80
CA GLY A 271 26.07 -10.13 -7.15
C GLY A 271 26.03 -8.73 -6.52
N ASP A 272 24.97 -8.39 -5.78
CA ASP A 272 24.92 -7.16 -4.97
C ASP A 272 25.71 -7.30 -3.64
N PHE A 273 26.10 -8.52 -3.26
CA PHE A 273 27.12 -8.75 -2.24
C PHE A 273 28.51 -8.60 -2.87
N PHE A 274 29.35 -7.78 -2.28
CA PHE A 274 30.72 -7.55 -2.76
C PHE A 274 31.67 -7.27 -1.61
N LYS A 275 32.97 -7.42 -1.89
CA LYS A 275 34.05 -7.04 -0.95
C LYS A 275 34.62 -5.69 -1.34
N ASP A 276 34.94 -4.88 -0.33
CA ASP A 276 35.78 -3.70 -0.51
C ASP A 276 37.29 -4.08 -0.60
N GLN A 277 38.13 -3.07 -0.76
CA GLN A 277 39.58 -3.25 -0.84
C GLN A 277 40.21 -3.80 0.44
N GLU A 278 39.55 -3.66 1.59
CA GLU A 278 39.98 -4.17 2.89
C GLU A 278 39.47 -5.59 3.16
N GLY A 279 38.67 -6.13 2.24
CA GLY A 279 38.11 -7.48 2.36
C GLY A 279 36.79 -7.55 3.15
N ASN A 280 36.21 -6.41 3.56
CA ASN A 280 34.93 -6.36 4.23
C ASN A 280 33.78 -6.60 3.26
N TRP A 281 32.75 -7.30 3.71
CA TRP A 281 31.58 -7.58 2.90
C TRP A 281 30.53 -6.48 3.01
N TRP A 282 30.01 -6.08 1.86
CA TRP A 282 28.97 -5.11 1.69
C TRP A 282 27.83 -5.66 0.83
N PHE A 283 26.64 -5.11 1.03
CA PHE A 283 25.48 -5.36 0.19
C PHE A 283 24.95 -4.04 -0.40
N ARG A 284 24.87 -3.98 -1.72
CA ARG A 284 24.34 -2.83 -2.47
C ARG A 284 22.84 -2.97 -2.60
N THR A 285 22.08 -1.90 -2.35
CA THR A 285 20.62 -1.89 -2.51
C THR A 285 20.10 -0.52 -2.92
N VAL A 286 18.88 -0.50 -3.48
CA VAL A 286 18.18 0.73 -3.87
C VAL A 286 16.92 0.88 -3.04
N GLY A 287 16.89 1.91 -2.21
CA GLY A 287 15.81 2.19 -1.28
C GLY A 287 14.71 3.11 -1.83
N LYS A 288 13.83 3.55 -0.94
CA LYS A 288 12.75 4.50 -1.25
C LYS A 288 13.31 5.78 -1.90
N GLY A 289 12.67 6.22 -2.97
CA GLY A 289 13.10 7.42 -3.72
C GLY A 289 14.29 7.16 -4.64
N ASN A 290 14.53 5.90 -5.03
CA ASN A 290 15.62 5.48 -5.92
C ASN A 290 17.03 5.83 -5.38
N LYS A 291 17.18 5.86 -4.05
CA LYS A 291 18.45 6.15 -3.40
C LYS A 291 19.23 4.86 -3.21
N ALA A 292 20.38 4.75 -3.90
CA ALA A 292 21.33 3.67 -3.68
C ALA A 292 21.99 3.80 -2.30
N ARG A 293 22.22 2.67 -1.64
CA ARG A 293 22.97 2.59 -0.38
C ARG A 293 23.75 1.28 -0.30
N GLN A 294 24.81 1.29 0.48
CA GLN A 294 25.61 0.13 0.82
C GLN A 294 25.40 -0.20 2.31
N ILE A 295 25.35 -1.47 2.62
CA ILE A 295 25.12 -1.98 3.98
C ILE A 295 26.27 -2.93 4.30
N ALA A 296 26.91 -2.71 5.43
CA ALA A 296 27.91 -3.64 5.94
C ALA A 296 27.25 -4.99 6.28
N VAL A 297 27.87 -6.08 5.87
CA VAL A 297 27.36 -7.44 6.07
C VAL A 297 28.06 -8.07 7.26
N SER A 298 27.31 -8.35 8.33
CA SER A 298 27.85 -8.98 9.54
C SER A 298 28.26 -10.44 9.29
N ASN A 299 29.13 -10.97 10.18
CA ASN A 299 29.55 -12.36 10.12
C ASN A 299 28.37 -13.35 10.20
N ASP A 300 27.35 -13.03 10.98
CA ASP A 300 26.16 -13.90 11.08
C ASP A 300 25.32 -13.85 9.80
N MET A 301 25.23 -12.70 9.13
CA MET A 301 24.62 -12.61 7.82
C MET A 301 25.43 -13.37 6.77
N LEU A 302 26.76 -13.35 6.83
CA LEU A 302 27.62 -14.15 5.93
C LEU A 302 27.44 -15.65 6.15
N LYS A 303 27.27 -16.10 7.38
CA LYS A 303 26.93 -17.50 7.69
C LYS A 303 25.58 -17.88 7.07
N ALA A 304 24.56 -17.02 7.21
CA ALA A 304 23.25 -17.24 6.62
C ALA A 304 23.30 -17.24 5.07
N LEU A 305 24.06 -16.35 4.46
CA LEU A 305 24.30 -16.33 3.02
C LEU A 305 24.96 -17.60 2.54
N LYS A 306 26.07 -18.01 3.17
CA LYS A 306 26.78 -19.25 2.86
C LYS A 306 25.84 -20.45 2.93
N HIS A 307 25.12 -20.62 4.05
CA HIS A 307 24.18 -21.71 4.26
C HIS A 307 23.10 -21.74 3.16
N TYR A 308 22.44 -20.61 2.90
CA TYR A 308 21.40 -20.52 1.87
C TYR A 308 21.91 -20.87 0.47
N ARG A 309 23.14 -20.44 0.13
CA ARG A 309 23.73 -20.73 -1.16
C ARG A 309 24.13 -22.20 -1.31
N THR A 310 24.79 -22.78 -0.30
CA THR A 310 25.27 -24.16 -0.37
C THR A 310 24.14 -25.19 -0.22
N GLU A 311 23.26 -25.00 0.77
CA GLU A 311 22.25 -26.00 1.13
C GLU A 311 20.97 -25.91 0.28
N TYR A 312 20.58 -24.69 -0.14
CA TYR A 312 19.34 -24.52 -0.89
C TYR A 312 19.57 -24.27 -2.39
N LEU A 313 20.45 -23.33 -2.74
CA LEU A 313 20.73 -23.01 -4.15
C LEU A 313 21.72 -23.95 -4.82
N GLN A 314 22.48 -24.75 -4.04
CA GLN A 314 23.56 -25.61 -4.53
C GLN A 314 24.63 -24.84 -5.32
N LEU A 315 24.97 -23.66 -4.84
CA LEU A 315 25.95 -22.75 -5.42
C LEU A 315 27.17 -22.59 -4.50
N PRO A 316 28.31 -22.09 -5.01
CA PRO A 316 29.47 -21.74 -4.18
C PRO A 316 29.08 -20.85 -3.00
N PRO A 317 29.77 -20.95 -1.86
CA PRO A 317 29.36 -20.28 -0.61
C PRO A 317 29.27 -18.77 -0.70
N TYR A 318 30.08 -18.16 -1.57
CA TYR A 318 30.06 -16.71 -1.79
C TYR A 318 29.73 -16.39 -3.24
N PRO A 319 28.98 -15.32 -3.50
CA PRO A 319 28.69 -14.90 -4.86
C PRO A 319 29.90 -14.29 -5.56
N SER A 320 29.95 -14.43 -6.88
CA SER A 320 30.87 -13.67 -7.72
C SER A 320 30.34 -12.27 -7.97
N PHE A 321 31.26 -11.37 -8.36
CA PHE A 321 30.90 -10.02 -8.77
C PHE A 321 29.92 -10.09 -9.96
N ASP A 322 28.84 -9.30 -9.91
CA ASP A 322 27.77 -9.23 -10.94
C ASP A 322 27.01 -10.55 -11.19
N GLU A 323 27.03 -11.49 -10.25
CA GLU A 323 26.22 -12.70 -10.34
C GLU A 323 24.71 -12.36 -10.46
N LYS A 324 24.04 -12.92 -11.48
CA LYS A 324 22.64 -12.57 -11.81
C LYS A 324 21.60 -13.43 -11.08
N VAL A 325 22.03 -14.36 -10.24
CA VAL A 325 21.11 -15.15 -9.42
C VAL A 325 20.28 -14.21 -8.52
N PRO A 326 18.95 -14.29 -8.53
CA PRO A 326 18.12 -13.44 -7.68
C PRO A 326 18.47 -13.58 -6.20
N LEU A 327 18.45 -12.47 -5.45
CA LEU A 327 18.64 -12.50 -4.00
C LEU A 327 17.62 -13.41 -3.32
N ILE A 328 16.35 -13.27 -3.70
CA ILE A 328 15.26 -14.17 -3.30
C ILE A 328 14.56 -14.66 -4.57
N GLY A 329 14.63 -15.96 -4.80
CA GLY A 329 13.95 -16.60 -5.93
C GLY A 329 12.49 -16.96 -5.62
N HIS A 330 11.73 -17.22 -6.68
CA HIS A 330 10.39 -17.74 -6.59
C HIS A 330 10.39 -19.19 -6.08
N ASP A 331 9.30 -19.62 -5.46
CA ASP A 331 9.16 -20.95 -4.84
C ASP A 331 9.39 -22.11 -5.82
N GLN A 332 8.78 -21.99 -6.99
CA GLN A 332 8.82 -23.03 -8.03
C GLN A 332 10.02 -22.88 -8.99
N ASN A 333 10.70 -21.72 -8.97
CA ASN A 333 11.85 -21.46 -9.82
C ASN A 333 12.78 -20.45 -9.12
N PRO A 334 13.85 -20.93 -8.45
CA PRO A 334 14.80 -20.09 -7.74
C PRO A 334 15.51 -19.05 -8.64
N ASN A 335 15.60 -19.29 -9.93
CA ASN A 335 16.20 -18.36 -10.91
C ASN A 335 15.25 -17.24 -11.34
N LYS A 336 13.96 -17.33 -10.99
CA LYS A 336 12.99 -16.26 -11.22
C LYS A 336 12.90 -15.36 -9.99
N PRO A 337 13.14 -14.04 -10.13
CA PRO A 337 13.08 -13.12 -8.99
C PRO A 337 11.72 -13.12 -8.32
N MET A 338 11.71 -13.06 -6.97
CA MET A 338 10.50 -12.85 -6.19
C MET A 338 10.00 -11.40 -6.38
N MET A 339 8.80 -11.23 -6.91
CA MET A 339 8.16 -9.92 -7.11
C MET A 339 7.04 -9.63 -6.09
N ASP A 340 6.55 -10.66 -5.38
CA ASP A 340 5.40 -10.54 -4.50
C ASP A 340 5.79 -10.32 -3.03
N GLU A 341 5.68 -9.08 -2.56
CA GLU A 341 5.85 -8.75 -1.15
C GLU A 341 4.85 -9.44 -0.21
N ARG A 342 3.65 -9.82 -0.70
CA ARG A 342 2.61 -10.45 0.14
C ARG A 342 3.05 -11.84 0.57
N THR A 343 3.73 -12.57 -0.31
CA THR A 343 4.30 -13.88 0.02
C THR A 343 5.35 -13.77 1.13
N ILE A 344 6.27 -12.79 1.04
CA ILE A 344 7.25 -12.54 2.12
C ILE A 344 6.53 -12.19 3.43
N ARG A 345 5.55 -11.27 3.39
CA ARG A 345 4.79 -10.91 4.60
C ARG A 345 4.09 -12.11 5.22
N ARG A 346 3.52 -13.00 4.41
CA ARG A 346 2.85 -14.21 4.89
C ARG A 346 3.83 -15.17 5.55
N LEU A 347 5.00 -15.42 4.93
CA LEU A 347 6.04 -16.29 5.48
C LEU A 347 6.56 -15.79 6.84
N VAL A 348 6.88 -14.49 6.92
CA VAL A 348 7.35 -13.87 8.17
C VAL A 348 6.26 -13.84 9.24
N GLN A 349 5.00 -13.52 8.88
CA GLN A 349 3.90 -13.49 9.83
C GLN A 349 3.58 -14.89 10.39
N ASP A 350 3.69 -15.93 9.57
CA ASP A 350 3.54 -17.32 10.05
C ASP A 350 4.61 -17.68 11.09
N CYS A 351 5.87 -17.27 10.87
CA CYS A 351 6.93 -17.46 11.86
C CYS A 351 6.66 -16.66 13.14
N PHE A 352 6.18 -15.41 13.04
CA PHE A 352 5.81 -14.61 14.22
C PHE A 352 4.68 -15.25 15.03
N ASN A 353 3.62 -15.71 14.36
CA ASN A 353 2.49 -16.33 15.04
C ASN A 353 2.92 -17.61 15.79
N LYS A 354 3.68 -18.49 15.13
CA LYS A 354 4.14 -19.75 15.75
C LYS A 354 5.13 -19.49 16.88
N ALA A 355 6.02 -18.49 16.74
CA ALA A 355 6.94 -18.11 17.81
C ALA A 355 6.18 -17.52 19.01
N ALA A 356 5.15 -16.69 18.77
CA ALA A 356 4.29 -16.17 19.80
C ALA A 356 3.55 -17.30 20.55
N ASP A 357 2.95 -18.22 19.81
CA ASP A 357 2.22 -19.38 20.40
C ASP A 357 3.17 -20.28 21.23
N LYS A 358 4.45 -20.42 20.84
CA LYS A 358 5.46 -21.17 21.58
C LYS A 358 5.86 -20.46 22.87
N LEU A 359 6.21 -19.18 22.77
CA LEU A 359 6.63 -18.35 23.91
C LEU A 359 5.49 -18.15 24.92
N GLU A 360 4.22 -18.04 24.47
CA GLU A 360 3.07 -17.90 25.37
C GLU A 360 2.84 -19.12 26.24
N LYS A 361 3.17 -20.33 25.74
CA LYS A 361 3.16 -21.55 26.54
C LYS A 361 4.27 -21.58 27.60
N GLU A 362 5.42 -20.98 27.30
CA GLU A 362 6.56 -20.92 28.22
C GLU A 362 6.38 -19.82 29.28
N ASN A 363 5.87 -18.64 28.87
CA ASN A 363 5.70 -17.45 29.74
C ASN A 363 4.41 -16.70 29.35
N PRO A 364 3.26 -17.02 29.95
CA PRO A 364 2.01 -16.32 29.69
C PRO A 364 2.10 -14.83 29.98
N GLY A 365 1.75 -14.01 28.99
CA GLY A 365 1.69 -12.54 29.10
C GLY A 365 2.88 -11.76 28.55
N GLU A 366 4.04 -12.39 28.23
CA GLU A 366 5.20 -11.71 27.63
C GLU A 366 5.10 -11.55 26.10
N THR A 367 4.08 -12.17 25.45
CA THR A 367 4.04 -12.34 23.99
C THR A 367 3.11 -11.39 23.25
N GLN A 368 2.40 -10.48 23.95
CA GLN A 368 1.43 -9.56 23.35
C GLN A 368 2.03 -8.74 22.18
N ASN A 369 3.31 -8.38 22.27
CA ASN A 369 3.97 -7.60 21.25
C ASN A 369 4.23 -8.40 19.97
N LEU A 370 4.59 -9.68 20.04
CA LEU A 370 4.94 -10.48 18.89
C LEU A 370 3.73 -10.78 17.99
N HIS A 371 2.52 -10.94 18.56
CA HIS A 371 1.28 -11.04 17.79
C HIS A 371 0.94 -9.75 16.99
N LEU A 372 1.39 -8.60 17.49
CA LEU A 372 1.23 -7.31 16.80
C LEU A 372 2.36 -7.03 15.81
N ALA A 373 3.45 -7.79 15.88
CA ALA A 373 4.64 -7.57 15.07
C ALA A 373 4.34 -7.69 13.57
N THR A 374 5.02 -6.86 12.80
CA THR A 374 5.00 -6.88 11.34
C THR A 374 6.42 -6.99 10.82
N VAL A 375 6.61 -7.30 9.55
CA VAL A 375 7.94 -7.37 8.90
C VAL A 375 8.79 -6.13 9.20
N HIS A 376 8.15 -4.98 9.40
CA HIS A 376 8.87 -3.73 9.70
C HIS A 376 9.58 -3.74 11.06
N TRP A 377 9.14 -4.55 12.02
CA TRP A 377 9.78 -4.67 13.35
C TRP A 377 11.14 -5.33 13.29
N LEU A 378 11.43 -6.13 12.26
CA LEU A 378 12.75 -6.74 12.03
C LEU A 378 13.83 -5.71 11.66
N ARG A 379 13.43 -4.46 11.41
CA ARG A 379 14.32 -3.41 10.96
C ARG A 379 14.76 -2.43 12.08
N HIS A 380 14.29 -2.61 13.29
CA HIS A 380 14.54 -1.68 14.40
C HIS A 380 15.33 -2.30 15.53
#